data_ef35e5429a3303c8f95658a9dbc6f39c
#
_entry.id   ef35e5429a3303c8f95658a9dbc6f39c
#
_cell.length_a   1.000
_cell.length_b   1.000
_cell.length_c   1.000
_cell.angle_alpha   90.00
_cell.angle_beta   90.00
_cell.angle_gamma   90.00
#
_symmetry.space_group_name_H-M   'P 1'
#
loop_
_entity.id
_entity.type
_entity.pdbx_description
1 polymer ?
#
loop_
_entity_poly.entity_id
_entity_poly.type
_entity_poly.pdbx_seq_one_letter_code
_entity_poly.pdbx_strand_id
1 'polypeptide(L)'
;VSVGPDTVPEAIRVAYAMGVDEAIHVNDEIDDEVYGAADPFTTAKIIAASLKDQEFDLIIAGQRAVDGDNYQVPAFISEMLSIPLITGVVNQELAADSITCKQLIEGGTSTVKTSLPAIITAQKGLNEPRYPAFRAIMKAKKKDFDEHELDDLEIAEESVGIEGALLKIRKLDLAPERSGGMIINGSSPAEKAAALVKLLRDERQVL
;
A
#
# COMPACT_ATOMS: atom_id res chain seq x y z
N VAL A 1 -7.78 1.90 -10.49
CA VAL A 1 -8.48 0.65 -10.13
C VAL A 1 -8.51 0.52 -8.62
N SER A 2 -9.64 0.13 -8.06
CA SER A 2 -9.83 -0.16 -6.64
C SER A 2 -10.65 -1.43 -6.48
N VAL A 3 -10.28 -2.28 -5.54
CA VAL A 3 -10.99 -3.51 -5.18
C VAL A 3 -11.46 -3.41 -3.74
N GLY A 4 -12.69 -3.78 -3.47
CA GLY A 4 -13.24 -3.80 -2.13
C GLY A 4 -14.74 -3.52 -2.07
N PRO A 5 -15.31 -3.39 -0.85
CA PRO A 5 -16.72 -3.31 -0.60
C PRO A 5 -17.34 -1.96 -1.04
N ASP A 6 -18.63 -1.81 -0.84
CA ASP A 6 -19.45 -0.63 -1.17
C ASP A 6 -18.97 0.72 -0.60
N THR A 7 -17.98 0.72 0.28
CA THR A 7 -17.34 1.94 0.78
C THR A 7 -16.27 2.51 -0.15
N VAL A 8 -15.74 1.71 -1.08
CA VAL A 8 -14.70 2.12 -2.04
C VAL A 8 -15.11 3.30 -2.92
N PRO A 9 -16.35 3.44 -3.40
CA PRO A 9 -16.82 4.60 -4.13
C PRO A 9 -16.53 5.95 -3.47
N GLU A 10 -16.50 6.03 -2.15
CA GLU A 10 -16.14 7.26 -1.43
C GLU A 10 -14.67 7.66 -1.70
N ALA A 11 -13.77 6.69 -1.68
CA ALA A 11 -12.35 6.91 -2.01
C ALA A 11 -12.14 7.29 -3.48
N ILE A 12 -12.87 6.65 -4.40
CA ILE A 12 -12.87 7.00 -5.84
C ILE A 12 -13.28 8.45 -6.05
N ARG A 13 -14.31 8.93 -5.34
CA ARG A 13 -14.75 10.33 -5.45
C ARG A 13 -13.70 11.32 -4.96
N VAL A 14 -12.91 10.95 -3.95
CA VAL A 14 -11.76 11.76 -3.51
C VAL A 14 -10.69 11.80 -4.61
N ALA A 15 -10.37 10.67 -5.22
CA ALA A 15 -9.43 10.58 -6.33
C ALA A 15 -9.88 11.43 -7.53
N TYR A 16 -11.15 11.37 -7.90
CA TYR A 16 -11.74 12.23 -8.93
C TYR A 16 -11.63 13.73 -8.60
N ALA A 17 -11.85 14.09 -7.34
CA ALA A 17 -11.72 15.48 -6.90
C ALA A 17 -10.26 15.97 -6.94
N MET A 18 -9.29 15.05 -6.89
CA MET A 18 -7.87 15.33 -7.06
C MET A 18 -7.41 15.34 -8.53
N GLY A 19 -8.29 14.96 -9.48
CA GLY A 19 -8.05 15.07 -10.91
C GLY A 19 -7.83 13.76 -11.65
N VAL A 20 -8.25 12.64 -11.11
CA VAL A 20 -8.29 11.35 -11.82
C VAL A 20 -9.38 11.40 -12.89
N ASP A 21 -9.08 10.88 -14.08
CA ASP A 21 -9.97 10.95 -15.24
C ASP A 21 -11.00 9.82 -15.25
N GLU A 22 -10.61 8.59 -14.93
CA GLU A 22 -11.45 7.40 -14.96
C GLU A 22 -11.18 6.52 -13.76
N ALA A 23 -12.12 5.70 -13.37
CA ALA A 23 -11.94 4.76 -12.26
C ALA A 23 -12.68 3.45 -12.55
N ILE A 24 -12.07 2.35 -12.12
CA ILE A 24 -12.66 1.02 -12.12
C ILE A 24 -12.77 0.59 -10.65
N HIS A 25 -13.98 0.23 -10.26
CA HIS A 25 -14.28 -0.40 -8.99
C HIS A 25 -14.60 -1.88 -9.24
N VAL A 26 -13.86 -2.77 -8.62
CA VAL A 26 -14.26 -4.17 -8.57
C VAL A 26 -14.90 -4.38 -7.21
N ASN A 27 -16.21 -4.58 -7.24
CA ASN A 27 -16.98 -4.89 -6.03
C ASN A 27 -16.65 -6.32 -5.64
N ASP A 28 -16.02 -6.44 -4.50
CA ASP A 28 -15.65 -7.70 -3.91
C ASP A 28 -16.58 -7.90 -2.72
N GLU A 29 -17.76 -8.50 -2.95
CA GLU A 29 -18.72 -8.90 -1.91
C GLU A 29 -18.17 -10.02 -1.01
N ILE A 30 -16.86 -10.07 -0.82
CA ILE A 30 -16.25 -10.97 0.14
C ILE A 30 -16.74 -10.57 1.51
N ASP A 31 -17.56 -11.45 2.05
CA ASP A 31 -18.23 -11.44 3.34
C ASP A 31 -17.62 -10.46 4.36
N ASP A 32 -18.32 -9.37 4.66
CA ASP A 32 -17.96 -8.32 5.63
C ASP A 32 -17.68 -8.85 7.05
N GLU A 33 -18.00 -10.12 7.32
CA GLU A 33 -17.86 -10.73 8.65
C GLU A 33 -16.42 -11.14 9.00
N VAL A 34 -15.49 -11.22 8.03
CA VAL A 34 -14.11 -11.64 8.32
C VAL A 34 -13.12 -10.61 7.83
N TYR A 35 -12.68 -9.75 8.72
CA TYR A 35 -11.56 -8.85 8.50
C TYR A 35 -10.36 -9.64 7.96
N GLY A 36 -10.02 -9.45 6.68
CA GLY A 36 -8.92 -10.15 6.03
C GLY A 36 -9.29 -11.37 5.18
N ALA A 37 -10.51 -11.42 4.66
CA ALA A 37 -10.92 -12.46 3.72
C ALA A 37 -10.06 -12.49 2.45
N ALA A 38 -9.67 -11.32 1.93
CA ALA A 38 -8.75 -11.19 0.80
C ALA A 38 -7.30 -11.06 1.31
N ASP A 39 -6.42 -11.93 0.86
CA ASP A 39 -5.00 -11.77 1.06
C ASP A 39 -4.37 -10.95 -0.09
N PRO A 40 -3.11 -10.51 0.04
CA PRO A 40 -2.44 -9.73 -1.01
C PRO A 40 -2.38 -10.42 -2.37
N PHE A 41 -2.37 -11.75 -2.40
CA PHE A 41 -2.34 -12.52 -3.63
C PHE A 41 -3.67 -12.44 -4.38
N THR A 42 -4.79 -12.68 -3.70
CA THR A 42 -6.12 -12.61 -4.30
C THR A 42 -6.48 -11.18 -4.71
N THR A 43 -6.15 -10.17 -3.89
CA THR A 43 -6.30 -8.76 -4.27
C THR A 43 -5.50 -8.41 -5.53
N ALA A 44 -4.26 -8.85 -5.61
CA ALA A 44 -3.42 -8.60 -6.78
C ALA A 44 -3.95 -9.31 -8.04
N LYS A 45 -4.52 -10.50 -7.88
CA LYS A 45 -5.13 -11.27 -8.97
C LYS A 45 -6.31 -10.51 -9.59
N ILE A 46 -7.18 -9.95 -8.75
CA ILE A 46 -8.33 -9.16 -9.21
C ILE A 46 -7.85 -7.90 -9.93
N ILE A 47 -6.90 -7.17 -9.35
CA ILE A 47 -6.34 -5.95 -9.97
C ILE A 47 -5.65 -6.27 -11.30
N ALA A 48 -4.85 -7.34 -11.37
CA ALA A 48 -4.18 -7.73 -12.59
C ALA A 48 -5.17 -8.12 -13.69
N ALA A 49 -6.25 -8.81 -13.37
CA ALA A 49 -7.31 -9.13 -14.30
C ALA A 49 -8.01 -7.86 -14.82
N SER A 50 -8.34 -6.91 -13.94
CA SER A 50 -8.93 -5.62 -14.33
C SER A 50 -8.05 -4.78 -15.24
N LEU A 51 -6.73 -5.00 -15.21
CA LEU A 51 -5.75 -4.25 -16.01
C LEU A 51 -5.37 -4.95 -17.31
N LYS A 52 -5.71 -6.22 -17.49
CA LYS A 52 -5.26 -7.07 -18.60
C LYS A 52 -5.59 -6.47 -19.97
N ASP A 53 -6.79 -5.89 -20.11
CA ASP A 53 -7.29 -5.32 -21.34
C ASP A 53 -7.20 -3.78 -21.39
N GLN A 54 -6.49 -3.18 -20.43
CA GLN A 54 -6.27 -1.73 -20.35
C GLN A 54 -4.93 -1.37 -20.99
N GLU A 55 -4.93 -0.28 -21.77
CA GLU A 55 -3.69 0.32 -22.29
C GLU A 55 -3.10 1.25 -21.21
N PHE A 56 -1.88 0.99 -20.78
CA PHE A 56 -1.16 1.83 -19.83
C PHE A 56 0.36 1.77 -20.06
N ASP A 57 1.04 2.85 -19.74
CA ASP A 57 2.51 2.93 -19.75
C ASP A 57 3.10 2.74 -18.35
N LEU A 58 2.39 3.18 -17.31
CA LEU A 58 2.87 3.17 -15.93
C LEU A 58 1.75 2.88 -14.94
N ILE A 59 2.00 1.92 -14.06
CA ILE A 59 1.16 1.67 -12.90
C ILE A 59 1.82 2.33 -11.67
N ILE A 60 1.08 3.19 -10.97
CA ILE A 60 1.50 3.79 -9.71
C ILE A 60 0.65 3.19 -8.60
N ALA A 61 1.28 2.48 -7.68
CA ALA A 61 0.63 1.88 -6.54
C ALA A 61 1.13 2.48 -5.22
N GLY A 62 0.34 2.37 -4.16
CA GLY A 62 0.84 2.58 -2.82
C GLY A 62 1.87 1.52 -2.45
N GLN A 63 2.86 1.86 -1.64
CA GLN A 63 3.88 0.91 -1.24
C GLN A 63 3.31 -0.20 -0.37
N ARG A 64 2.36 0.12 0.50
CA ARG A 64 1.71 -0.81 1.43
C ARG A 64 0.43 -0.21 2.00
N ALA A 65 -0.46 -1.06 2.48
CA ALA A 65 -1.55 -0.67 3.36
C ALA A 65 -1.04 -0.57 4.81
N VAL A 66 -1.57 0.40 5.59
CA VAL A 66 -1.10 0.65 6.97
C VAL A 66 -1.51 -0.48 7.93
N ASP A 67 -2.62 -1.11 7.66
CA ASP A 67 -3.21 -2.20 8.43
C ASP A 67 -2.45 -3.53 8.25
N GLY A 68 -2.35 -4.02 7.02
CA GLY A 68 -1.70 -5.30 6.71
C GLY A 68 -0.17 -5.25 6.67
N ASP A 69 0.42 -4.11 6.32
CA ASP A 69 1.87 -3.82 6.27
C ASP A 69 2.74 -4.87 5.54
N ASN A 70 2.19 -5.53 4.52
CA ASN A 70 2.83 -6.69 3.89
C ASN A 70 3.60 -6.41 2.59
N TYR A 71 3.45 -5.26 1.93
CA TYR A 71 4.20 -4.83 0.73
C TYR A 71 4.07 -5.76 -0.51
N GLN A 72 3.07 -6.61 -0.58
CA GLN A 72 3.04 -7.72 -1.54
C GLN A 72 2.20 -7.45 -2.79
N VAL A 73 1.10 -6.69 -2.68
CA VAL A 73 0.16 -6.50 -3.80
C VAL A 73 0.85 -6.02 -5.07
N PRO A 74 1.66 -4.94 -5.08
CA PRO A 74 2.32 -4.50 -6.31
C PRO A 74 3.32 -5.51 -6.88
N ALA A 75 3.95 -6.34 -6.03
CA ALA A 75 4.88 -7.36 -6.47
C ALA A 75 4.15 -8.51 -7.18
N PHE A 76 3.01 -8.94 -6.66
CA PHE A 76 2.18 -9.95 -7.34
C PHE A 76 1.61 -9.42 -8.66
N ILE A 77 1.15 -8.17 -8.72
CA ILE A 77 0.69 -7.56 -9.98
C ILE A 77 1.82 -7.53 -11.01
N SER A 78 3.03 -7.15 -10.62
CA SER A 78 4.21 -7.14 -11.48
C SER A 78 4.48 -8.50 -12.10
N GLU A 79 4.45 -9.56 -11.31
CA GLU A 79 4.67 -10.92 -11.78
C GLU A 79 3.54 -11.40 -12.71
N MET A 80 2.27 -11.15 -12.33
CA MET A 80 1.10 -11.57 -13.11
C MET A 80 1.03 -10.87 -14.47
N LEU A 81 1.41 -9.59 -14.55
CA LEU A 81 1.45 -8.81 -15.79
C LEU A 81 2.80 -8.92 -16.53
N SER A 82 3.79 -9.57 -15.93
CA SER A 82 5.17 -9.71 -16.47
C SER A 82 5.82 -8.36 -16.81
N ILE A 83 5.63 -7.34 -15.95
CA ILE A 83 6.22 -6.01 -16.09
C ILE A 83 7.12 -5.67 -14.91
N PRO A 84 8.19 -4.86 -15.11
CA PRO A 84 9.14 -4.54 -14.04
C PRO A 84 8.53 -3.71 -12.92
N LEU A 85 9.03 -3.90 -11.69
CA LEU A 85 8.63 -3.18 -10.50
C LEU A 85 9.81 -2.42 -9.87
N ILE A 86 9.60 -1.15 -9.52
CA ILE A 86 10.50 -0.37 -8.67
C ILE A 86 9.75 0.06 -7.39
N THR A 87 10.25 -0.36 -6.23
CA THR A 87 9.59 -0.10 -4.95
C THR A 87 10.16 1.12 -4.22
N GLY A 88 9.38 1.72 -3.31
CA GLY A 88 9.85 2.77 -2.42
C GLY A 88 10.32 4.05 -3.12
N VAL A 89 9.64 4.44 -4.19
CA VAL A 89 10.05 5.55 -5.05
C VAL A 89 9.77 6.90 -4.38
N VAL A 90 10.80 7.73 -4.27
CA VAL A 90 10.76 9.10 -3.73
C VAL A 90 11.05 10.18 -4.76
N ASN A 91 11.50 9.80 -5.94
CA ASN A 91 11.67 10.70 -7.09
C ASN A 91 11.63 9.89 -8.38
N GLN A 92 11.07 10.47 -9.44
CA GLN A 92 10.97 9.83 -10.74
C GLN A 92 11.23 10.82 -11.87
N GLU A 93 11.81 10.32 -12.95
CA GLU A 93 12.00 11.01 -14.23
C GLU A 93 11.49 10.09 -15.34
N LEU A 94 10.43 10.52 -16.03
CA LEU A 94 9.80 9.78 -17.12
C LEU A 94 10.41 10.20 -18.46
N ALA A 95 10.76 9.23 -19.29
CA ALA A 95 11.13 9.38 -20.68
C ALA A 95 10.11 8.68 -21.59
N ALA A 96 10.27 8.77 -22.90
CA ALA A 96 9.28 8.18 -23.84
C ALA A 96 9.11 6.67 -23.70
N ASP A 97 10.17 5.95 -23.37
CA ASP A 97 10.23 4.48 -23.34
C ASP A 97 10.75 3.91 -22.02
N SER A 98 11.05 4.76 -21.05
CA SER A 98 11.70 4.36 -19.81
C SER A 98 11.40 5.29 -18.65
N ILE A 99 11.56 4.79 -17.44
CA ILE A 99 11.47 5.56 -16.20
C ILE A 99 12.73 5.37 -15.37
N THR A 100 13.23 6.47 -14.81
CA THR A 100 14.35 6.47 -13.86
C THR A 100 13.83 6.91 -12.50
N CYS A 101 14.03 6.09 -11.48
CA CYS A 101 13.51 6.33 -10.13
C CYS A 101 14.63 6.36 -9.10
N LYS A 102 14.47 7.22 -8.09
CA LYS A 102 15.21 7.11 -6.82
C LYS A 102 14.34 6.36 -5.83
N GLN A 103 14.83 5.24 -5.32
CA GLN A 103 14.18 4.46 -4.28
C GLN A 103 14.93 4.57 -2.95
N LEU A 104 14.20 4.56 -1.86
CA LEU A 104 14.78 4.46 -0.53
C LEU A 104 15.24 3.03 -0.28
N ILE A 105 16.47 2.89 0.19
CA ILE A 105 17.05 1.64 0.65
C ILE A 105 17.62 1.86 2.06
N GLU A 106 17.96 0.78 2.76
CA GLU A 106 18.62 0.87 4.05
C GLU A 106 19.98 1.58 3.90
N GLY A 107 20.15 2.65 4.67
CA GLY A 107 21.38 3.46 4.64
C GLY A 107 21.51 4.46 3.50
N GLY A 108 20.51 4.60 2.62
CA GLY A 108 20.63 5.57 1.54
C GLY A 108 19.54 5.54 0.47
N THR A 109 19.93 5.88 -0.75
CA THR A 109 19.05 5.83 -1.93
C THR A 109 19.75 5.12 -3.08
N SER A 110 18.98 4.39 -3.88
CA SER A 110 19.41 3.76 -5.12
C SER A 110 18.73 4.46 -6.31
N THR A 111 19.44 4.58 -7.42
CA THR A 111 18.85 5.03 -8.70
C THR A 111 18.69 3.83 -9.61
N VAL A 112 17.45 3.58 -10.02
CA VAL A 112 17.08 2.44 -10.87
C VAL A 112 16.40 2.96 -12.12
N LYS A 113 16.75 2.40 -13.28
CA LYS A 113 16.10 2.68 -14.56
C LYS A 113 15.51 1.40 -15.14
N THR A 114 14.31 1.49 -15.69
CA THR A 114 13.66 0.39 -16.40
C THR A 114 12.89 0.88 -17.63
N SER A 115 12.54 -0.05 -18.53
CA SER A 115 11.63 0.23 -19.66
C SER A 115 10.19 0.33 -19.19
N LEU A 116 9.35 0.96 -20.00
CA LEU A 116 7.90 0.96 -19.89
C LEU A 116 7.31 -0.20 -20.73
N PRO A 117 6.14 -0.76 -20.37
CA PRO A 117 5.37 -0.45 -19.17
C PRO A 117 6.05 -0.93 -17.89
N ALA A 118 5.79 -0.26 -16.76
CA ALA A 118 6.39 -0.55 -15.47
C ALA A 118 5.43 -0.30 -14.30
N ILE A 119 5.73 -0.86 -13.13
CA ILE A 119 5.06 -0.52 -11.87
C ILE A 119 6.04 0.23 -10.98
N ILE A 120 5.57 1.28 -10.32
CA ILE A 120 6.29 1.91 -9.22
C ILE A 120 5.44 1.93 -7.96
N THR A 121 6.07 1.80 -6.78
CA THR A 121 5.38 2.04 -5.53
C THR A 121 5.77 3.38 -4.94
N ALA A 122 4.77 4.23 -4.71
CA ALA A 122 4.95 5.57 -4.18
C ALA A 122 5.29 5.54 -2.69
N GLN A 123 6.37 6.20 -2.30
CA GLN A 123 6.78 6.42 -0.91
C GLN A 123 6.59 7.90 -0.54
N LYS A 124 6.47 8.18 0.76
CA LYS A 124 6.42 9.55 1.27
C LYS A 124 7.61 10.36 0.76
N GLY A 125 7.32 11.51 0.16
CA GLY A 125 8.32 12.39 -0.42
C GLY A 125 8.36 12.39 -1.95
N LEU A 126 7.61 11.50 -2.61
CA LEU A 126 7.50 11.49 -4.07
C LEU A 126 6.87 12.81 -4.59
N ASN A 127 5.83 13.30 -3.90
CA ASN A 127 5.19 14.60 -4.19
C ASN A 127 4.48 15.13 -2.95
N GLU A 128 4.13 16.42 -2.98
CA GLU A 128 3.22 17.02 -2.01
C GLU A 128 1.77 16.85 -2.49
N PRO A 129 0.90 16.18 -1.72
CA PRO A 129 -0.49 15.94 -2.09
C PRO A 129 -1.26 17.24 -2.25
N ARG A 130 -2.02 17.37 -3.34
CA ARG A 130 -2.89 18.51 -3.59
C ARG A 130 -4.19 18.38 -2.78
N TYR A 131 -4.70 19.49 -2.26
CA TYR A 131 -6.04 19.54 -1.73
C TYR A 131 -7.05 19.77 -2.86
N PRO A 132 -8.14 19.00 -2.94
CA PRO A 132 -9.16 19.19 -3.96
C PRO A 132 -9.92 20.50 -3.74
N ALA A 133 -10.13 21.27 -4.81
CA ALA A 133 -10.94 22.46 -4.77
C ALA A 133 -12.43 22.10 -4.56
N PHE A 134 -13.20 22.96 -3.87
CA PHE A 134 -14.62 22.72 -3.60
C PHE A 134 -15.44 22.38 -4.86
N ARG A 135 -15.19 23.09 -5.98
CA ARG A 135 -15.84 22.82 -7.27
C ARG A 135 -15.51 21.42 -7.81
N ALA A 136 -14.28 20.95 -7.62
CA ALA A 136 -13.85 19.63 -8.03
C ALA A 136 -14.55 18.52 -7.23
N ILE A 137 -14.72 18.73 -5.91
CA ILE A 137 -15.47 17.82 -5.04
C ILE A 137 -16.92 17.71 -5.51
N MET A 138 -17.56 18.84 -5.82
CA MET A 138 -18.96 18.84 -6.29
C MET A 138 -19.13 18.16 -7.65
N LYS A 139 -18.12 18.29 -8.55
CA LYS A 139 -18.11 17.62 -9.86
C LYS A 139 -17.88 16.11 -9.67
N ALA A 140 -16.95 15.72 -8.82
CA ALA A 140 -16.61 14.32 -8.54
C ALA A 140 -17.81 13.50 -8.01
N LYS A 141 -18.71 14.13 -7.22
CA LYS A 141 -19.92 13.47 -6.72
C LYS A 141 -20.88 12.99 -7.81
N LYS A 142 -20.83 13.59 -9.00
CA LYS A 142 -21.69 13.29 -10.15
C LYS A 142 -21.01 12.51 -11.26
N LYS A 143 -19.72 12.20 -11.05
CA LYS A 143 -18.94 11.48 -12.06
C LYS A 143 -19.16 9.98 -11.87
N ASP A 144 -19.50 9.31 -12.97
CA ASP A 144 -19.65 7.87 -13.00
C ASP A 144 -18.27 7.18 -13.03
N PHE A 145 -18.22 5.94 -12.63
CA PHE A 145 -17.06 5.05 -12.73
C PHE A 145 -17.52 3.67 -13.18
N ASP A 146 -16.62 2.91 -13.78
CA ASP A 146 -16.90 1.55 -14.20
C ASP A 146 -16.93 0.63 -12.98
N GLU A 147 -18.00 -0.14 -12.85
CA GLU A 147 -18.18 -1.12 -11.77
C GLU A 147 -18.18 -2.52 -12.38
N HIS A 148 -17.36 -3.40 -11.84
CA HIS A 148 -17.22 -4.78 -12.27
C HIS A 148 -17.43 -5.72 -11.09
N GLU A 149 -18.07 -6.85 -11.40
CA GLU A 149 -18.09 -8.02 -10.52
C GLU A 149 -16.96 -8.99 -10.93
N LEU A 150 -16.72 -10.03 -10.13
CA LEU A 150 -15.68 -11.02 -10.42
C LEU A 150 -15.96 -11.77 -11.74
N ASP A 151 -17.22 -12.03 -12.03
CA ASP A 151 -17.66 -12.69 -13.27
C ASP A 151 -17.32 -11.88 -14.53
N ASP A 152 -17.38 -10.55 -14.46
CA ASP A 152 -17.00 -9.65 -15.56
C ASP A 152 -15.52 -9.77 -15.91
N LEU A 153 -14.70 -10.18 -14.95
CA LEU A 153 -13.26 -10.35 -15.07
C LEU A 153 -12.84 -11.80 -15.38
N GLU A 154 -13.80 -12.69 -15.60
CA GLU A 154 -13.57 -14.14 -15.80
C GLU A 154 -12.77 -14.78 -14.64
N ILE A 155 -12.98 -14.29 -13.42
CA ILE A 155 -12.34 -14.81 -12.21
C ILE A 155 -13.32 -15.77 -11.52
N ALA A 156 -12.91 -17.02 -11.35
CA ALA A 156 -13.67 -17.97 -10.58
C ALA A 156 -13.67 -17.59 -9.08
N GLU A 157 -14.84 -17.49 -8.45
CA GLU A 157 -14.98 -17.06 -7.03
C GLU A 157 -14.10 -17.86 -6.08
N GLU A 158 -14.02 -19.19 -6.25
CA GLU A 158 -13.18 -20.07 -5.43
C GLU A 158 -11.68 -19.81 -5.57
N SER A 159 -11.27 -19.03 -6.56
CA SER A 159 -9.86 -18.68 -6.81
C SER A 159 -9.41 -17.37 -6.13
N VAL A 160 -10.32 -16.71 -5.44
CA VAL A 160 -10.11 -15.46 -4.67
C VAL A 160 -10.75 -15.59 -3.29
N GLY A 161 -10.79 -14.51 -2.53
CA GLY A 161 -11.37 -14.53 -1.19
C GLY A 161 -10.68 -15.49 -0.23
N ILE A 162 -11.42 -16.04 0.71
CA ILE A 162 -10.90 -16.98 1.74
C ILE A 162 -10.43 -18.29 1.12
N GLU A 163 -11.11 -18.78 0.10
CA GLU A 163 -10.78 -20.06 -0.54
C GLU A 163 -9.51 -19.97 -1.38
N GLY A 164 -9.37 -18.92 -2.15
CA GLY A 164 -8.20 -18.65 -2.98
C GLY A 164 -6.99 -18.09 -2.24
N ALA A 165 -7.15 -17.65 -0.98
CA ALA A 165 -6.10 -17.00 -0.21
C ALA A 165 -4.95 -17.96 0.15
N LEU A 166 -3.73 -17.53 -0.09
CA LEU A 166 -2.50 -18.24 0.29
C LEU A 166 -2.15 -18.03 1.76
N LEU A 167 -2.62 -16.93 2.36
CA LEU A 167 -2.39 -16.59 3.77
C LEU A 167 -3.70 -16.73 4.56
N LYS A 168 -3.59 -17.35 5.76
CA LYS A 168 -4.71 -17.47 6.69
C LYS A 168 -4.35 -16.87 8.02
N ILE A 169 -5.11 -15.86 8.45
CA ILE A 169 -4.98 -15.26 9.77
C ILE A 169 -5.47 -16.28 10.79
N ARG A 170 -4.59 -16.73 11.70
CA ARG A 170 -4.95 -17.68 12.75
C ARG A 170 -5.48 -17.01 14.00
N LYS A 171 -4.96 -15.83 14.32
CA LYS A 171 -5.31 -15.12 15.55
C LYS A 171 -4.91 -13.64 15.43
N LEU A 172 -5.77 -12.76 15.93
CA LEU A 172 -5.50 -11.35 16.13
C LEU A 172 -5.55 -11.07 17.63
N ASP A 173 -4.49 -10.49 18.17
CA ASP A 173 -4.41 -10.07 19.56
C ASP A 173 -4.06 -8.58 19.61
N LEU A 174 -4.57 -7.89 20.59
CA LEU A 174 -4.09 -6.55 20.90
C LEU A 174 -2.63 -6.61 21.36
N ALA A 175 -1.85 -5.61 20.95
CA ALA A 175 -0.50 -5.48 21.44
C ALA A 175 -0.54 -5.39 22.99
N PRO A 176 0.40 -6.06 23.70
CA PRO A 176 0.44 -5.98 25.15
C PRO A 176 0.62 -4.53 25.58
N GLU A 177 -0.08 -4.14 26.63
CA GLU A 177 0.06 -2.80 27.19
C GLU A 177 1.53 -2.55 27.56
N ARG A 178 2.03 -1.38 27.16
CA ARG A 178 3.38 -0.97 27.54
C ARG A 178 3.37 -0.72 29.04
N SER A 179 4.14 -1.50 29.78
CA SER A 179 4.44 -1.19 31.17
C SER A 179 5.13 0.16 31.28
N GLY A 180 4.79 0.94 32.30
CA GLY A 180 5.42 2.23 32.54
C GLY A 180 6.95 2.11 32.53
N GLY A 181 7.62 3.12 31.98
CA GLY A 181 9.08 3.17 31.98
C GLY A 181 9.66 3.29 33.41
N MET A 182 10.94 2.98 33.58
CA MET A 182 11.65 3.21 34.81
C MET A 182 12.20 4.64 34.86
N ILE A 183 11.91 5.35 35.95
CA ILE A 183 12.52 6.67 36.21
C ILE A 183 13.84 6.44 36.92
N ILE A 184 14.93 6.85 36.28
CA ILE A 184 16.27 6.76 36.90
C ILE A 184 16.49 7.96 37.80
N ASN A 185 16.63 7.71 39.11
CA ASN A 185 16.87 8.71 40.10
C ASN A 185 18.39 8.96 40.27
N GLY A 186 18.75 10.19 40.60
CA GLY A 186 20.13 10.62 40.86
C GLY A 186 20.16 12.10 41.25
N SER A 187 21.16 12.51 42.02
CA SER A 187 21.33 13.88 42.50
C SER A 187 21.88 14.82 41.41
N SER A 188 22.49 14.26 40.36
CA SER A 188 23.04 15.02 39.23
C SER A 188 22.72 14.33 37.87
N PRO A 189 22.76 15.08 36.75
CA PRO A 189 22.64 14.49 35.41
C PRO A 189 23.70 13.42 35.14
N ALA A 190 24.91 13.59 35.61
CA ALA A 190 26.00 12.62 35.44
C ALA A 190 25.72 11.30 36.16
N GLU A 191 25.19 11.33 37.39
CA GLU A 191 24.77 10.13 38.10
C GLU A 191 23.62 9.39 37.39
N LYS A 192 22.62 10.13 36.88
CA LYS A 192 21.50 9.54 36.13
C LYS A 192 22.01 8.86 34.87
N ALA A 193 22.91 9.50 34.13
CA ALA A 193 23.52 8.93 32.94
C ALA A 193 24.32 7.67 33.23
N ALA A 194 25.16 7.69 34.31
CA ALA A 194 25.93 6.51 34.71
C ALA A 194 25.03 5.34 35.12
N ALA A 195 23.96 5.62 35.87
CA ALA A 195 22.97 4.61 36.26
C ALA A 195 22.22 4.02 35.04
N LEU A 196 21.87 4.86 34.07
CA LEU A 196 21.25 4.40 32.81
C LEU A 196 22.20 3.48 32.05
N VAL A 197 23.45 3.88 31.84
CA VAL A 197 24.44 3.05 31.11
C VAL A 197 24.63 1.71 31.81
N LYS A 198 24.74 1.71 33.15
CA LYS A 198 24.86 0.47 33.94
C LYS A 198 23.65 -0.45 33.74
N LEU A 199 22.45 0.08 33.83
CA LEU A 199 21.20 -0.68 33.61
C LEU A 199 21.13 -1.27 32.20
N LEU A 200 21.47 -0.50 31.15
CA LEU A 200 21.46 -0.95 29.76
C LEU A 200 22.49 -2.04 29.49
N ARG A 201 23.67 -1.95 30.14
CA ARG A 201 24.75 -2.94 30.00
C ARG A 201 24.48 -4.20 30.81
N ASP A 202 24.23 -4.05 32.11
CA ASP A 202 24.24 -5.17 33.07
C ASP A 202 22.90 -5.92 33.10
N GLU A 203 21.78 -5.21 32.97
CA GLU A 203 20.45 -5.82 33.11
C GLU A 203 19.77 -6.05 31.75
N ARG A 204 19.94 -5.14 30.80
CA ARG A 204 19.26 -5.23 29.49
C ARG A 204 20.14 -5.80 28.39
N GLN A 205 21.46 -5.83 28.56
CA GLN A 205 22.45 -6.37 27.61
C GLN A 205 22.30 -5.80 26.20
N VAL A 206 21.98 -4.51 26.08
CA VAL A 206 21.79 -3.80 24.79
C VAL A 206 22.96 -2.87 24.46
N LEU A 207 23.98 -2.77 25.35
CA LEU A 207 25.24 -2.05 25.15
C LEU A 207 26.42 -2.99 25.35
#